data_61955458c3c159005a60c961b292d7c9
#
_entry.id   61955458c3c159005a60c961b292d7c9
#
_cell.length_a   1.000
_cell.length_b   1.000
_cell.length_c   1.000
_cell.angle_alpha   90.00
_cell.angle_beta   90.00
_cell.angle_gamma   90.00
#
_symmetry.space_group_name_H-M   'P 1'
#
loop_
_entity.id
_entity.type
_entity.pdbx_description
1 polymer ?
#
loop_
_entity_poly.entity_id
_entity_poly.type
_entity_poly.pdbx_seq_one_letter_code
_entity_poly.pdbx_strand_id
1 'polypeptide(L)'
;FYVNSEKNENYDVQIVRLIHGDTNPEGPGYKDEEIGAECNKTLQGKNQKIHGGSYLIVPQDDRLNTSSFTLQAYIFPTTPDKGKQGILTKWNEQTKSGFGLFVDENSCLSVMIGDGSGQVSTLSSEKKLMRKVWYLVAATYDAESGKLKLYQEPCVTPTNGGLGLSLLHPADETTSYVETISNLKPQSNDAPFLMAAASLNDRSGRHIQGGHYKEAVEPVELPEQSLTYNGKIDRPRLSKKALSKADIESLARGFTDCTSELRSHVIGAWDFHANITKNIASTYIIDKTSNHLNGFIINLPCRGMTGYNWTADEMVFHHKPEEYGAIHFHDDDIDDARWDVDFTYKVPDLIRSGVYAARLR
;
A
#
# COMPACT_ATOMS: atom_id res chain seq x y z
N PHE A 1 -12.90 -6.22 -24.94
CA PHE A 1 -12.65 -7.38 -24.11
C PHE A 1 -11.13 -7.52 -23.90
N TYR A 2 -10.78 -7.93 -22.68
CA TYR A 2 -9.42 -8.18 -22.21
C TYR A 2 -9.36 -9.62 -21.73
N VAL A 3 -8.39 -10.39 -22.18
CA VAL A 3 -8.29 -11.82 -21.89
C VAL A 3 -6.87 -12.16 -21.44
N ASN A 4 -6.75 -12.85 -20.29
CA ASN A 4 -5.48 -13.41 -19.87
C ASN A 4 -5.43 -14.91 -20.19
N SER A 5 -4.37 -15.36 -20.85
CA SER A 5 -4.06 -16.76 -21.06
C SER A 5 -2.71 -17.07 -20.42
N GLU A 6 -2.69 -17.72 -19.26
CA GLU A 6 -1.47 -18.01 -18.50
C GLU A 6 -0.39 -18.74 -19.31
N LYS A 7 -0.82 -19.59 -20.23
CA LYS A 7 0.07 -20.40 -21.09
C LYS A 7 0.28 -19.82 -22.48
N ASN A 8 -0.26 -18.63 -22.78
CA ASN A 8 -0.28 -18.04 -24.12
C ASN A 8 -0.93 -18.94 -25.19
N GLU A 9 -1.85 -19.82 -24.78
CA GLU A 9 -2.57 -20.71 -25.69
C GLU A 9 -3.62 -19.94 -26.49
N ASN A 10 -3.82 -20.35 -27.74
CA ASN A 10 -4.88 -19.79 -28.56
C ASN A 10 -6.24 -20.12 -27.98
N TYR A 11 -7.20 -19.25 -28.19
CA TYR A 11 -8.58 -19.44 -27.76
C TYR A 11 -9.55 -18.97 -28.83
N ASP A 12 -10.71 -19.62 -28.91
CA ASP A 12 -11.79 -19.24 -29.81
C ASP A 12 -12.75 -18.28 -29.11
N VAL A 13 -13.09 -17.21 -29.81
CA VAL A 13 -14.10 -16.23 -29.36
C VAL A 13 -15.38 -16.46 -30.13
N GLN A 14 -16.50 -16.53 -29.39
CA GLN A 14 -17.85 -16.63 -29.96
C GLN A 14 -18.78 -15.70 -29.18
N ILE A 15 -19.47 -14.80 -29.86
CA ILE A 15 -20.55 -14.04 -29.25
C ILE A 15 -21.78 -14.92 -29.23
N VAL A 16 -22.36 -15.11 -28.07
CA VAL A 16 -23.53 -15.96 -27.86
C VAL A 16 -24.67 -15.18 -27.19
N ARG A 17 -25.88 -15.48 -27.57
CA ARG A 17 -27.09 -15.07 -26.85
C ARG A 17 -27.46 -16.18 -25.88
N LEU A 18 -27.58 -15.86 -24.60
CA LEU A 18 -27.99 -16.80 -23.56
C LEU A 18 -29.50 -16.95 -23.61
N ILE A 19 -29.98 -18.14 -23.91
CA ILE A 19 -31.38 -18.49 -23.95
C ILE A 19 -31.83 -19.01 -22.58
N HIS A 20 -31.05 -19.90 -22.01
CA HIS A 20 -31.35 -20.56 -20.76
C HIS A 20 -30.06 -20.87 -19.99
N GLY A 21 -29.96 -20.43 -18.74
CA GLY A 21 -28.77 -20.58 -17.92
C GLY A 21 -28.89 -21.65 -16.82
N ASP A 22 -29.95 -22.46 -16.84
CA ASP A 22 -30.16 -23.46 -15.81
C ASP A 22 -29.22 -24.67 -15.99
N THR A 23 -28.43 -24.97 -14.98
CA THR A 23 -27.56 -26.14 -14.95
C THR A 23 -28.14 -27.32 -14.17
N ASN A 24 -29.38 -27.19 -13.65
CA ASN A 24 -30.06 -28.26 -12.95
C ASN A 24 -30.32 -29.42 -13.93
N PRO A 25 -29.91 -30.65 -13.64
CA PRO A 25 -30.14 -31.82 -14.48
C PRO A 25 -31.63 -32.12 -14.77
N GLU A 26 -32.52 -31.71 -13.84
CA GLU A 26 -33.97 -31.88 -13.95
C GLU A 26 -34.65 -30.65 -14.61
N GLY A 27 -33.92 -29.61 -14.89
CA GLY A 27 -34.36 -28.38 -15.52
C GLY A 27 -34.24 -28.42 -17.04
N PRO A 28 -34.58 -27.30 -17.74
CA PRO A 28 -34.51 -27.20 -19.18
C PRO A 28 -33.07 -27.21 -19.74
N GLY A 29 -32.07 -27.18 -18.91
CA GLY A 29 -30.67 -27.22 -19.29
C GLY A 29 -30.09 -25.90 -19.76
N TYR A 30 -28.79 -25.83 -19.89
CA TYR A 30 -28.10 -24.68 -20.48
C TYR A 30 -28.29 -24.65 -21.97
N LYS A 31 -28.71 -23.48 -22.51
CA LYS A 31 -28.88 -23.24 -23.93
C LYS A 31 -28.41 -21.86 -24.33
N ASP A 32 -27.56 -21.80 -25.31
CA ASP A 32 -27.15 -20.57 -25.98
C ASP A 32 -27.33 -20.65 -27.50
N GLU A 33 -27.24 -19.53 -28.16
CA GLU A 33 -27.29 -19.36 -29.61
C GLU A 33 -26.11 -18.50 -30.03
N GLU A 34 -25.25 -19.03 -30.90
CA GLU A 34 -24.12 -18.26 -31.44
C GLU A 34 -24.63 -17.19 -32.39
N ILE A 35 -24.12 -15.97 -32.24
CA ILE A 35 -24.42 -14.84 -33.10
C ILE A 35 -23.24 -14.54 -33.99
N GLY A 36 -23.45 -14.36 -35.25
CA GLY A 36 -22.44 -13.95 -36.21
C GLY A 36 -21.85 -12.57 -35.82
N ALA A 37 -20.56 -12.55 -35.56
CA ALA A 37 -19.80 -11.34 -35.19
C ALA A 37 -18.40 -11.38 -35.82
N GLU A 38 -17.85 -10.22 -36.18
CA GLU A 38 -16.50 -10.12 -36.76
C GLU A 38 -15.42 -10.63 -35.82
N CYS A 39 -15.67 -10.57 -34.52
CA CYS A 39 -14.76 -11.05 -33.48
C CYS A 39 -14.86 -12.58 -33.23
N ASN A 40 -15.81 -13.30 -33.83
CA ASN A 40 -15.91 -14.77 -33.75
C ASN A 40 -14.74 -15.40 -34.57
N LYS A 41 -13.63 -15.61 -33.88
CA LYS A 41 -12.39 -16.15 -34.49
C LYS A 41 -11.46 -16.69 -33.41
N THR A 42 -10.47 -17.45 -33.83
CA THR A 42 -9.35 -17.85 -32.99
C THR A 42 -8.41 -16.68 -32.80
N LEU A 43 -8.05 -16.38 -31.56
CA LEU A 43 -7.08 -15.36 -31.17
C LEU A 43 -5.90 -16.02 -30.45
N GLN A 44 -4.75 -15.38 -30.56
CA GLN A 44 -3.58 -15.77 -29.79
C GLN A 44 -3.72 -15.26 -28.36
N GLY A 45 -3.64 -16.16 -27.38
CA GLY A 45 -3.62 -15.80 -25.98
C GLY A 45 -2.32 -15.10 -25.59
N LYS A 46 -2.44 -14.19 -24.64
CA LYS A 46 -1.32 -13.45 -24.02
C LYS A 46 -1.37 -13.64 -22.54
N ASN A 47 -0.21 -13.85 -21.92
CA ASN A 47 -0.11 -13.79 -20.46
C ASN A 47 -0.03 -12.32 -20.04
N GLN A 48 -1.13 -11.82 -19.49
CA GLN A 48 -1.28 -10.45 -19.02
C GLN A 48 -1.44 -10.47 -17.50
N LYS A 49 -0.35 -10.21 -16.77
CA LYS A 49 -0.34 -10.26 -15.30
C LYS A 49 -1.19 -9.15 -14.69
N ILE A 50 -1.83 -9.45 -13.55
CA ILE A 50 -2.47 -8.47 -12.69
C ILE A 50 -1.45 -8.04 -11.63
N HIS A 51 -1.32 -6.73 -11.43
CA HIS A 51 -0.49 -6.13 -10.38
C HIS A 51 -1.41 -5.50 -9.33
N GLY A 52 -1.89 -6.34 -8.41
CA GLY A 52 -2.73 -5.94 -7.29
C GLY A 52 -1.90 -5.36 -6.14
N GLY A 53 -2.63 -4.79 -5.20
CA GLY A 53 -2.11 -4.19 -3.97
C GLY A 53 -2.02 -2.68 -4.06
N SER A 54 -2.63 -2.02 -3.08
CA SER A 54 -2.58 -0.57 -2.96
C SER A 54 -1.41 -0.12 -2.12
N TYR A 55 -0.86 1.04 -2.46
CA TYR A 55 0.24 1.66 -1.74
C TYR A 55 0.29 3.17 -2.06
N LEU A 56 1.16 3.88 -1.35
CA LEU A 56 1.48 5.27 -1.62
C LEU A 56 2.93 5.39 -2.03
N ILE A 57 3.19 6.17 -3.08
CA ILE A 57 4.52 6.47 -3.60
C ILE A 57 4.82 7.95 -3.44
N VAL A 58 5.95 8.27 -2.80
CA VAL A 58 6.60 9.58 -2.86
C VAL A 58 7.74 9.45 -3.86
N PRO A 59 7.73 10.20 -4.98
CA PRO A 59 8.78 10.11 -5.99
C PRO A 59 10.17 10.28 -5.40
N GLN A 60 11.17 9.69 -6.07
CA GLN A 60 12.56 9.84 -5.66
C GLN A 60 12.94 11.32 -5.52
N ASP A 61 13.59 11.62 -4.41
CA ASP A 61 14.18 12.91 -4.09
C ASP A 61 15.41 12.67 -3.20
N ASP A 62 16.48 13.41 -3.42
CA ASP A 62 17.74 13.20 -2.67
C ASP A 62 17.59 13.47 -1.17
N ARG A 63 16.64 14.31 -0.77
CA ARG A 63 16.32 14.58 0.63
C ARG A 63 15.77 13.36 1.38
N LEU A 64 15.25 12.34 0.66
CA LEU A 64 14.80 11.08 1.21
C LEU A 64 15.96 10.14 1.57
N ASN A 65 17.15 10.40 1.03
CA ASN A 65 18.38 9.69 1.36
C ASN A 65 19.01 10.34 2.59
N THR A 66 19.01 9.64 3.72
CA THR A 66 19.51 10.16 4.98
C THR A 66 20.36 9.12 5.69
N SER A 67 21.46 9.55 6.32
CA SER A 67 22.37 8.66 7.05
C SER A 67 21.82 8.25 8.41
N SER A 68 21.20 9.18 9.15
CA SER A 68 20.44 8.90 10.36
C SER A 68 18.97 9.10 10.08
N PHE A 69 18.08 8.33 10.68
CA PHE A 69 16.67 8.47 10.42
C PHE A 69 15.77 8.15 11.61
N THR A 70 14.55 8.63 11.53
CA THR A 70 13.38 8.11 12.26
C THR A 70 12.25 7.89 11.27
N LEU A 71 11.77 6.65 11.20
CA LEU A 71 10.50 6.28 10.57
C LEU A 71 9.45 6.11 11.66
N GLN A 72 8.28 6.69 11.51
CA GLN A 72 7.17 6.45 12.44
C GLN A 72 5.80 6.57 11.76
N ALA A 73 4.83 5.82 12.26
CA ALA A 73 3.43 5.89 11.86
C ALA A 73 2.54 5.29 12.95
N TYR A 74 1.24 5.54 12.86
CA TYR A 74 0.25 4.65 13.44
C TYR A 74 -0.12 3.59 12.41
N ILE A 75 -0.20 2.33 12.86
CA ILE A 75 -0.59 1.21 12.01
C ILE A 75 -1.70 0.38 12.66
N PHE A 76 -2.56 -0.23 11.83
CA PHE A 76 -3.62 -1.12 12.23
C PHE A 76 -3.58 -2.35 11.31
N PRO A 77 -2.77 -3.37 11.64
CA PRO A 77 -2.60 -4.55 10.80
C PRO A 77 -3.90 -5.36 10.71
N THR A 78 -4.29 -5.78 9.51
CA THR A 78 -5.43 -6.68 9.31
C THR A 78 -5.01 -8.12 9.06
N THR A 79 -3.87 -8.32 8.40
CA THR A 79 -3.28 -9.65 8.13
C THR A 79 -1.78 -9.67 8.42
N PRO A 80 -1.34 -9.46 9.68
CA PRO A 80 0.10 -9.40 9.99
C PRO A 80 0.83 -10.73 9.74
N ASP A 81 0.11 -11.82 9.63
CA ASP A 81 0.58 -13.19 9.46
C ASP A 81 0.65 -13.67 7.99
N LYS A 82 0.48 -12.78 7.02
CA LYS A 82 0.61 -13.16 5.60
C LYS A 82 2.06 -13.20 5.10
N GLY A 83 3.04 -13.02 5.96
CA GLY A 83 4.45 -12.89 5.63
C GLY A 83 4.95 -11.45 5.63
N LYS A 84 6.11 -11.21 5.02
CA LYS A 84 6.77 -9.91 5.03
C LYS A 84 5.95 -8.84 4.29
N GLN A 85 5.83 -7.66 4.92
CA GLN A 85 5.06 -6.53 4.39
C GLN A 85 5.83 -5.22 4.66
N GLY A 86 5.90 -4.33 3.67
CA GLY A 86 6.52 -3.00 3.82
C GLY A 86 5.53 -2.01 4.42
N ILE A 87 5.90 -1.31 5.49
CA ILE A 87 5.10 -0.25 6.11
C ILE A 87 5.54 1.11 5.57
N LEU A 88 6.80 1.48 5.83
CA LEU A 88 7.45 2.72 5.34
C LEU A 88 8.83 2.37 4.84
N THR A 89 9.12 2.55 3.56
CA THR A 89 10.36 2.03 2.97
C THR A 89 11.01 3.01 2.00
N LYS A 90 12.31 3.17 2.14
CA LYS A 90 13.27 3.74 1.19
C LYS A 90 14.26 2.66 0.85
N TRP A 91 13.80 1.63 0.14
CA TRP A 91 14.49 0.36 0.00
C TRP A 91 14.62 -0.06 -1.46
N ASN A 92 15.81 -0.48 -1.87
CA ASN A 92 16.06 -1.11 -3.16
C ASN A 92 16.40 -2.59 -2.94
N GLU A 93 15.52 -3.46 -3.39
CA GLU A 93 15.64 -4.91 -3.19
C GLU A 93 16.77 -5.54 -4.02
N GLN A 94 17.08 -4.98 -5.18
CA GLN A 94 18.13 -5.52 -6.06
C GLN A 94 19.52 -5.27 -5.48
N THR A 95 19.75 -4.06 -4.98
CA THR A 95 21.04 -3.65 -4.41
C THR A 95 21.14 -3.88 -2.91
N LYS A 96 20.01 -4.24 -2.25
CA LYS A 96 19.93 -4.32 -0.78
C LYS A 96 20.44 -3.03 -0.13
N SER A 97 19.93 -1.88 -0.61
CA SER A 97 20.34 -0.56 -0.12
C SER A 97 19.19 0.23 0.45
N GLY A 98 19.47 1.10 1.41
CA GLY A 98 18.50 1.97 2.05
C GLY A 98 18.02 1.46 3.41
N PHE A 99 16.79 1.79 3.76
CA PHE A 99 16.20 1.46 5.06
C PHE A 99 14.67 1.33 4.95
N GLY A 100 14.07 0.65 5.93
CA GLY A 100 12.62 0.54 5.96
C GLY A 100 12.08 -0.12 7.22
N LEU A 101 10.81 0.13 7.48
CA LEU A 101 10.00 -0.44 8.54
C LEU A 101 9.05 -1.45 7.93
N PHE A 102 9.00 -2.65 8.51
CA PHE A 102 8.29 -3.80 7.94
C PHE A 102 7.50 -4.56 9.02
N VAL A 103 6.55 -5.37 8.58
CA VAL A 103 6.13 -6.59 9.29
C VAL A 103 7.00 -7.71 8.75
N ASP A 104 7.61 -8.52 9.62
CA ASP A 104 8.47 -9.63 9.22
C ASP A 104 7.68 -10.94 9.02
N GLU A 105 8.38 -12.00 8.61
CA GLU A 105 7.80 -13.35 8.39
C GLU A 105 7.18 -13.96 9.65
N ASN A 106 7.55 -13.46 10.84
CA ASN A 106 7.03 -13.92 12.13
C ASN A 106 5.87 -13.07 12.64
N SER A 107 5.35 -12.15 11.83
CA SER A 107 4.32 -11.17 12.20
C SER A 107 4.79 -10.12 13.20
N CYS A 108 6.08 -9.92 13.37
CA CYS A 108 6.67 -8.93 14.25
C CYS A 108 7.00 -7.64 13.48
N LEU A 109 6.99 -6.51 14.18
CA LEU A 109 7.55 -5.27 13.63
C LEU A 109 9.05 -5.43 13.45
N SER A 110 9.60 -4.98 12.33
CA SER A 110 11.03 -5.04 12.06
C SER A 110 11.53 -3.82 11.29
N VAL A 111 12.80 -3.48 11.48
CA VAL A 111 13.51 -2.46 10.72
C VAL A 111 14.70 -3.09 10.01
N MET A 112 14.94 -2.67 8.77
CA MET A 112 16.06 -3.13 7.95
C MET A 112 16.91 -1.94 7.50
N ILE A 113 18.23 -2.15 7.48
CA ILE A 113 19.23 -1.25 6.90
C ILE A 113 20.09 -2.07 5.93
N GLY A 114 20.28 -1.56 4.73
CA GLY A 114 21.13 -2.17 3.71
C GLY A 114 22.22 -1.22 3.23
N ASP A 115 23.43 -1.73 3.05
CA ASP A 115 24.62 -0.95 2.70
C ASP A 115 24.95 -0.96 1.19
N GLY A 116 24.10 -1.58 0.37
CA GLY A 116 24.30 -1.69 -1.07
C GLY A 116 25.33 -2.70 -1.52
N SER A 117 26.03 -3.39 -0.59
CA SER A 117 26.96 -4.49 -0.88
C SER A 117 26.29 -5.87 -0.85
N GLY A 118 24.98 -5.91 -0.61
CA GLY A 118 24.20 -7.12 -0.36
C GLY A 118 24.05 -7.47 1.11
N GLN A 119 24.71 -6.72 2.03
CA GLN A 119 24.55 -6.94 3.46
C GLN A 119 23.35 -6.17 4.01
N VAL A 120 22.64 -6.80 4.94
CA VAL A 120 21.44 -6.26 5.57
C VAL A 120 21.53 -6.47 7.09
N SER A 121 21.29 -5.40 7.83
CA SER A 121 21.10 -5.44 9.28
C SER A 121 19.60 -5.37 9.57
N THR A 122 19.09 -6.27 10.40
CA THR A 122 17.67 -6.36 10.76
C THR A 122 17.52 -6.37 12.28
N LEU A 123 16.54 -5.61 12.79
CA LEU A 123 16.11 -5.67 14.19
C LEU A 123 14.61 -5.91 14.22
N SER A 124 14.17 -6.93 14.96
CA SER A 124 12.76 -7.30 15.14
C SER A 124 12.28 -7.00 16.57
N SER A 125 11.01 -6.68 16.72
CA SER A 125 10.37 -6.41 18.02
C SER A 125 10.26 -7.63 18.93
N GLU A 126 10.41 -8.83 18.38
CA GLU A 126 10.23 -10.12 19.08
C GLU A 126 8.80 -10.36 19.60
N LYS A 127 7.91 -9.39 19.46
CA LYS A 127 6.50 -9.46 19.84
C LYS A 127 5.60 -9.29 18.62
N LYS A 128 4.71 -10.26 18.43
CA LYS A 128 3.80 -10.27 17.29
C LYS A 128 2.83 -9.09 17.33
N LEU A 129 2.62 -8.50 16.17
CA LEU A 129 1.52 -7.58 15.95
C LEU A 129 0.19 -8.35 15.96
N MET A 130 -0.78 -7.85 16.70
CA MET A 130 -2.11 -8.42 16.73
C MET A 130 -2.98 -7.81 15.63
N ARG A 131 -3.84 -8.62 15.06
CA ARG A 131 -4.81 -8.15 14.07
C ARG A 131 -5.76 -7.13 14.69
N LYS A 132 -6.05 -6.06 13.94
CA LYS A 132 -7.06 -5.05 14.28
C LYS A 132 -6.79 -4.33 15.61
N VAL A 133 -5.51 -4.10 15.91
CA VAL A 133 -5.06 -3.25 17.01
C VAL A 133 -4.25 -2.10 16.45
N TRP A 134 -4.53 -0.87 16.92
CA TRP A 134 -3.71 0.27 16.59
C TRP A 134 -2.39 0.26 17.36
N TYR A 135 -1.31 0.54 16.69
CA TYR A 135 0.03 0.69 17.27
C TYR A 135 0.66 2.00 16.82
N LEU A 136 1.30 2.71 17.74
CA LEU A 136 2.37 3.64 17.39
C LEU A 136 3.63 2.81 17.17
N VAL A 137 4.18 2.88 15.95
CA VAL A 137 5.41 2.19 15.59
C VAL A 137 6.47 3.19 15.16
N ALA A 138 7.72 2.94 15.52
CA ALA A 138 8.84 3.75 15.07
C ALA A 138 10.14 2.95 15.02
N ALA A 139 11.01 3.32 14.08
CA ALA A 139 12.40 2.88 14.03
C ALA A 139 13.32 4.09 13.97
N THR A 140 14.38 4.09 14.76
CA THR A 140 15.41 5.14 14.73
C THR A 140 16.78 4.56 14.49
N TYR A 141 17.58 5.21 13.68
CA TYR A 141 18.97 4.88 13.45
C TYR A 141 19.84 6.13 13.57
N ASP A 142 20.90 6.03 14.37
CA ASP A 142 21.93 7.06 14.55
C ASP A 142 23.22 6.60 13.88
N ALA A 143 23.65 7.29 12.84
CA ALA A 143 24.82 6.93 12.03
C ALA A 143 26.16 7.16 12.75
N GLU A 144 26.22 7.98 13.80
CA GLU A 144 27.42 8.22 14.57
C GLU A 144 27.71 7.07 15.52
N SER A 145 26.68 6.65 16.28
CA SER A 145 26.80 5.56 17.26
C SER A 145 26.49 4.18 16.69
N GLY A 146 25.91 4.09 15.48
CA GLY A 146 25.38 2.85 14.91
C GLY A 146 24.16 2.32 15.63
N LYS A 147 23.57 3.09 16.55
CA LYS A 147 22.46 2.64 17.39
C LYS A 147 21.16 2.58 16.57
N LEU A 148 20.60 1.39 16.52
CA LEU A 148 19.31 1.08 15.87
C LEU A 148 18.30 0.73 16.96
N LYS A 149 17.14 1.39 16.96
CA LYS A 149 16.06 1.16 17.91
C LYS A 149 14.75 0.92 17.18
N LEU A 150 13.90 0.09 17.79
CA LEU A 150 12.58 -0.21 17.31
C LEU A 150 11.57 -0.08 18.45
N TYR A 151 10.45 0.59 18.15
CA TYR A 151 9.37 0.88 19.09
C TYR A 151 8.07 0.32 18.55
N GLN A 152 7.35 -0.45 19.36
CA GLN A 152 6.02 -0.96 19.11
C GLN A 152 5.17 -0.71 20.34
N GLU A 153 4.19 0.18 20.25
CA GLU A 153 3.35 0.55 21.38
C GLU A 153 1.87 0.50 20.99
N PRO A 154 1.06 -0.41 21.58
CA PRO A 154 -0.36 -0.49 21.30
C PRO A 154 -1.07 0.77 21.79
N CYS A 155 -1.95 1.33 20.96
CA CYS A 155 -2.76 2.47 21.33
C CYS A 155 -4.00 2.01 22.07
N VAL A 156 -4.20 2.55 23.27
CA VAL A 156 -5.45 2.37 24.00
C VAL A 156 -6.48 3.35 23.42
N THR A 157 -7.38 2.84 22.61
CA THR A 157 -8.47 3.63 22.03
C THR A 157 -9.82 3.07 22.49
N PRO A 158 -10.87 3.90 22.62
CA PRO A 158 -12.21 3.44 22.99
C PRO A 158 -12.76 2.35 22.07
N THR A 159 -12.22 2.27 20.85
CA THR A 159 -12.78 1.46 19.78
C THR A 159 -11.78 0.48 19.17
N ASN A 160 -10.72 0.15 19.88
CA ASN A 160 -9.61 -0.72 19.41
C ASN A 160 -10.07 -1.84 18.46
N GLY A 161 -10.37 -1.49 17.20
CA GLY A 161 -10.69 -2.41 16.12
C GLY A 161 -12.14 -2.87 15.98
N GLY A 162 -13.10 -2.37 16.73
CA GLY A 162 -14.49 -2.77 16.57
C GLY A 162 -15.50 -1.75 17.12
N LEU A 163 -16.68 -1.69 16.56
CA LEU A 163 -17.80 -0.88 17.02
C LEU A 163 -18.13 -1.23 18.47
N GLY A 164 -17.57 -0.50 19.42
CA GLY A 164 -17.91 -0.58 20.85
C GLY A 164 -17.42 -1.81 21.61
N LEU A 165 -16.61 -2.68 21.02
CA LEU A 165 -15.99 -3.82 21.70
C LEU A 165 -14.48 -3.60 21.77
N SER A 166 -13.99 -2.92 22.82
CA SER A 166 -12.56 -2.87 23.11
C SER A 166 -12.11 -4.23 23.58
N LEU A 167 -11.37 -4.94 22.78
CA LEU A 167 -10.47 -5.95 23.31
C LEU A 167 -9.26 -5.18 23.85
N LEU A 168 -9.26 -4.92 25.16
CA LEU A 168 -8.07 -4.43 25.85
C LEU A 168 -7.06 -5.60 25.86
N HIS A 169 -6.13 -5.55 24.93
CA HIS A 169 -4.95 -6.40 25.03
C HIS A 169 -4.06 -5.80 26.14
N PRO A 170 -3.52 -6.65 27.04
CA PRO A 170 -2.55 -6.18 28.01
C PRO A 170 -1.39 -5.51 27.25
N ALA A 171 -1.12 -4.23 27.56
CA ALA A 171 -0.02 -3.49 26.94
C ALA A 171 1.31 -4.26 27.03
N ASP A 172 1.51 -5.01 28.11
CA ASP A 172 2.70 -5.81 28.38
C ASP A 172 2.91 -6.96 27.37
N GLU A 173 1.87 -7.48 26.74
CA GLU A 173 1.99 -8.56 25.76
C GLU A 173 2.45 -8.09 24.40
N THR A 174 2.14 -6.84 24.03
CA THR A 174 2.39 -6.31 22.68
C THR A 174 3.32 -5.11 22.66
N THR A 175 3.60 -4.44 23.78
CA THR A 175 4.58 -3.37 23.85
C THR A 175 6.00 -3.94 23.72
N SER A 176 6.80 -3.38 22.82
CA SER A 176 8.18 -3.80 22.61
C SER A 176 9.07 -2.58 22.35
N TYR A 177 10.19 -2.53 23.07
CA TYR A 177 11.28 -1.57 22.86
C TYR A 177 12.59 -2.35 22.81
N VAL A 178 13.17 -2.43 21.61
CA VAL A 178 14.41 -3.17 21.41
C VAL A 178 15.46 -2.26 20.77
N GLU A 179 16.72 -2.48 21.08
CA GLU A 179 17.83 -1.77 20.46
C GLU A 179 19.02 -2.69 20.18
N THR A 180 19.80 -2.32 19.19
CA THR A 180 21.06 -2.98 18.84
C THR A 180 22.05 -1.97 18.27
N ILE A 181 23.29 -2.38 18.09
CA ILE A 181 24.30 -1.64 17.32
C ILE A 181 24.41 -2.28 15.94
N SER A 182 24.19 -1.50 14.90
CA SER A 182 24.42 -1.91 13.52
C SER A 182 25.72 -1.33 13.02
N ASN A 183 26.60 -2.17 12.49
CA ASN A 183 27.82 -1.74 11.82
C ASN A 183 27.56 -1.29 10.36
N LEU A 184 26.35 -1.55 9.84
CA LEU A 184 25.95 -1.13 8.50
C LEU A 184 25.32 0.26 8.55
N LYS A 185 25.59 1.05 7.51
CA LYS A 185 24.94 2.35 7.28
C LYS A 185 24.02 2.24 6.07
N PRO A 186 22.86 2.92 6.08
CA PRO A 186 21.98 2.91 4.93
C PRO A 186 22.66 3.55 3.73
N GLN A 187 22.81 2.81 2.64
CA GLN A 187 23.32 3.34 1.38
C GLN A 187 22.21 4.07 0.65
N SER A 188 22.51 5.28 0.17
CA SER A 188 21.61 6.05 -0.70
C SER A 188 21.26 5.26 -1.96
N ASN A 189 20.03 5.41 -2.42
CA ASN A 189 19.54 4.76 -3.63
C ASN A 189 18.48 5.62 -4.35
N ASP A 190 18.13 5.24 -5.57
CA ASP A 190 17.15 5.94 -6.41
C ASP A 190 15.71 5.40 -6.27
N ALA A 191 15.46 4.49 -5.32
CA ALA A 191 14.12 4.01 -5.08
C ALA A 191 13.21 5.14 -4.56
N PRO A 192 11.92 5.16 -4.88
CA PRO A 192 10.97 6.05 -4.25
C PRO A 192 10.81 5.72 -2.76
N PHE A 193 10.22 6.64 -1.99
CA PHE A 193 9.75 6.33 -0.65
C PHE A 193 8.33 5.77 -0.74
N LEU A 194 8.13 4.59 -0.19
CA LEU A 194 6.86 3.87 -0.25
C LEU A 194 6.20 3.79 1.13
N MET A 195 4.87 3.83 1.13
CA MET A 195 4.05 3.52 2.29
C MET A 195 3.09 2.40 1.91
N ALA A 196 2.95 1.40 2.76
CA ALA A 196 2.19 0.17 2.52
C ALA A 196 2.75 -0.75 1.44
N ALA A 197 4.02 -0.61 1.08
CA ALA A 197 4.74 -1.53 0.20
C ALA A 197 6.25 -1.49 0.46
N ALA A 198 6.95 -2.51 -0.01
CA ALA A 198 8.41 -2.53 -0.06
C ALA A 198 8.89 -2.98 -1.44
N SER A 199 9.86 -2.24 -1.97
CA SER A 199 10.55 -2.59 -3.20
C SER A 199 9.63 -2.84 -4.38
N LEU A 200 9.17 -1.76 -4.96
CA LEU A 200 8.66 -1.85 -6.31
C LEU A 200 9.87 -2.02 -7.25
N ASN A 201 10.07 -3.20 -7.78
CA ASN A 201 10.80 -3.34 -9.04
C ASN A 201 9.89 -2.82 -10.17
N ASP A 202 9.17 -1.75 -9.90
CA ASP A 202 8.34 -1.11 -10.90
C ASP A 202 9.25 -0.30 -11.82
N ARG A 203 9.81 -0.99 -12.80
CA ARG A 203 10.34 -0.35 -14.00
C ARG A 203 9.23 -0.11 -15.02
N SER A 204 7.96 -0.20 -14.64
CA SER A 204 6.85 0.07 -15.57
C SER A 204 6.86 1.53 -16.05
N GLY A 205 7.90 2.30 -15.64
CA GLY A 205 8.16 3.66 -16.12
C GLY A 205 6.93 4.56 -16.02
N ARG A 206 6.07 4.32 -15.07
CA ARG A 206 4.96 5.21 -14.74
C ARG A 206 5.53 6.49 -14.17
N HIS A 207 5.86 7.41 -15.06
CA HIS A 207 6.23 8.76 -14.66
C HIS A 207 4.99 9.48 -14.16
N ILE A 208 4.94 9.70 -12.85
CA ILE A 208 3.94 10.56 -12.22
C ILE A 208 4.38 11.98 -12.50
N GLN A 209 3.80 12.61 -13.50
CA GLN A 209 3.93 14.06 -13.74
C GLN A 209 2.56 14.72 -13.57
N GLY A 210 2.48 15.67 -12.64
CA GLY A 210 1.34 16.57 -12.51
C GLY A 210 0.01 15.92 -12.15
N GLY A 211 0.03 14.81 -11.40
CA GLY A 211 -1.20 14.13 -10.97
C GLY A 211 -1.85 13.24 -12.04
N HIS A 212 -1.21 13.07 -13.18
CA HIS A 212 -1.63 12.15 -14.22
C HIS A 212 -0.54 11.09 -14.46
N TYR A 213 -0.95 9.83 -14.59
CA TYR A 213 -0.07 8.76 -15.02
C TYR A 213 0.25 8.97 -16.51
N LYS A 214 1.55 8.96 -16.85
CA LYS A 214 1.97 8.76 -18.22
C LYS A 214 2.54 7.35 -18.34
N GLU A 215 2.05 6.60 -19.32
CA GLU A 215 2.55 5.27 -19.65
C GLU A 215 4.03 5.34 -20.04
N ALA A 216 4.79 4.38 -19.55
CA ALA A 216 6.13 4.17 -20.04
C ALA A 216 6.13 3.42 -21.37
N VAL A 217 7.17 3.67 -22.13
CA VAL A 217 7.31 3.16 -23.48
C VAL A 217 7.70 1.67 -23.54
N GLU A 218 8.13 1.08 -22.41
CA GLU A 218 8.55 -0.33 -22.35
C GLU A 218 7.94 -1.05 -21.14
N PRO A 219 7.28 -2.21 -21.34
CA PRO A 219 6.79 -3.02 -20.23
C PRO A 219 7.95 -3.72 -19.51
N VAL A 220 8.03 -3.60 -18.21
CA VAL A 220 8.99 -4.32 -17.39
C VAL A 220 8.24 -5.30 -16.50
N GLU A 221 8.75 -6.54 -16.43
CA GLU A 221 8.23 -7.55 -15.54
C GLU A 221 8.34 -7.10 -14.08
N LEU A 222 7.19 -7.00 -13.39
CA LEU A 222 7.13 -6.76 -11.95
C LEU A 222 7.38 -8.08 -11.22
N PRO A 223 8.09 -8.09 -10.08
CA PRO A 223 8.20 -9.28 -9.27
C PRO A 223 6.83 -9.71 -8.74
N GLU A 224 6.64 -10.99 -8.55
CA GLU A 224 5.35 -11.60 -8.17
C GLU A 224 4.82 -11.14 -6.79
N GLN A 225 5.63 -10.45 -5.97
CA GLN A 225 5.23 -9.94 -4.67
C GLN A 225 5.79 -8.54 -4.43
N SER A 226 4.91 -7.54 -4.43
CA SER A 226 5.24 -6.16 -4.07
C SER A 226 5.43 -5.95 -2.55
N LEU A 227 5.37 -7.01 -1.73
CA LEU A 227 5.42 -6.95 -0.26
C LEU A 227 4.47 -5.87 0.29
N THR A 228 3.27 -5.80 -0.25
CA THR A 228 2.26 -4.82 0.15
C THR A 228 1.76 -5.09 1.56
N TYR A 229 1.53 -4.01 2.29
CA TYR A 229 0.95 -4.05 3.63
C TYR A 229 -0.58 -4.12 3.54
N ASN A 230 -1.18 -4.98 4.36
CA ASN A 230 -2.62 -5.08 4.48
C ASN A 230 -3.05 -4.55 5.86
N GLY A 231 -3.69 -3.38 5.85
CA GLY A 231 -4.08 -2.68 7.07
C GLY A 231 -4.14 -1.16 6.91
N LYS A 232 -4.45 -0.47 8.00
CA LYS A 232 -4.49 1.00 7.99
C LYS A 232 -3.13 1.59 8.38
N ILE A 233 -2.81 2.72 7.77
CA ILE A 233 -1.70 3.60 8.16
C ILE A 233 -2.27 4.99 8.42
N ASP A 234 -1.80 5.65 9.47
CA ASP A 234 -2.12 7.03 9.79
C ASP A 234 -0.86 7.79 10.21
N ARG A 235 -0.76 9.06 9.84
CA ARG A 235 0.32 10.00 10.20
C ARG A 235 1.74 9.47 10.02
N PRO A 236 2.11 8.93 8.85
CA PRO A 236 3.50 8.54 8.59
C PRO A 236 4.43 9.75 8.57
N ARG A 237 5.65 9.57 9.13
CA ARG A 237 6.69 10.59 9.23
C ARG A 237 8.05 10.00 8.89
N LEU A 238 8.88 10.81 8.25
CA LEU A 238 10.30 10.56 8.05
C LEU A 238 11.10 11.75 8.59
N SER A 239 12.06 11.48 9.47
CA SER A 239 13.00 12.48 10.00
C SER A 239 14.44 12.10 9.69
N LYS A 240 15.33 13.10 9.55
CA LYS A 240 16.77 12.94 9.27
C LYS A 240 17.63 12.77 10.52
N LYS A 241 17.01 12.48 11.67
CA LYS A 241 17.65 12.32 12.97
C LYS A 241 17.08 11.11 13.70
N ALA A 242 17.87 10.43 14.50
CA ALA A 242 17.39 9.48 15.48
C ALA A 242 16.73 10.23 16.63
N LEU A 243 15.41 10.29 16.62
CA LEU A 243 14.61 11.03 17.59
C LEU A 243 14.49 10.28 18.91
N SER A 244 14.31 11.03 20.00
CA SER A 244 13.96 10.47 21.30
C SER A 244 12.54 9.95 21.31
N LYS A 245 12.19 9.07 22.28
CA LYS A 245 10.79 8.60 22.45
C LYS A 245 9.82 9.76 22.62
N ALA A 246 10.18 10.78 23.41
CA ALA A 246 9.34 11.96 23.65
C ALA A 246 9.11 12.78 22.36
N ASP A 247 10.11 12.89 21.49
CA ASP A 247 9.96 13.56 20.20
C ASP A 247 9.07 12.75 19.23
N ILE A 248 9.24 11.41 19.22
CA ILE A 248 8.37 10.50 18.44
C ILE A 248 6.92 10.67 18.85
N GLU A 249 6.62 10.63 20.16
CA GLU A 249 5.27 10.83 20.70
C GLU A 249 4.73 12.23 20.40
N SER A 250 5.56 13.26 20.45
CA SER A 250 5.17 14.63 20.11
C SER A 250 4.77 14.74 18.64
N LEU A 251 5.59 14.21 17.70
CA LEU A 251 5.29 14.19 16.27
C LEU A 251 4.06 13.32 15.94
N ALA A 252 3.84 12.25 16.69
CA ALA A 252 2.68 11.38 16.51
C ALA A 252 1.37 12.08 16.82
N ARG A 253 1.34 12.98 17.82
CA ARG A 253 0.15 13.80 18.14
C ARG A 253 -0.18 14.80 17.04
N GLY A 254 0.80 15.46 16.44
CA GLY A 254 0.58 16.42 15.37
C GLY A 254 1.86 17.13 14.95
N PHE A 255 2.11 17.22 13.64
CA PHE A 255 3.30 17.89 13.10
C PHE A 255 3.30 19.39 13.39
N THR A 256 2.16 20.07 13.26
CA THR A 256 2.03 21.51 13.46
C THR A 256 2.22 21.96 14.90
N ASP A 257 1.97 21.06 15.86
CA ASP A 257 1.99 21.34 17.29
C ASP A 257 3.40 21.16 17.90
N CYS A 258 4.33 20.65 17.10
CA CYS A 258 5.71 20.46 17.53
C CYS A 258 6.51 21.77 17.54
N THR A 259 7.61 21.78 18.31
CA THR A 259 8.57 22.88 18.31
C THR A 259 9.19 23.08 16.93
N SER A 260 9.64 24.30 16.61
CA SER A 260 10.33 24.58 15.34
C SER A 260 11.61 23.76 15.18
N GLU A 261 12.31 23.50 16.27
CA GLU A 261 13.51 22.64 16.27
C GLU A 261 13.15 21.22 15.82
N LEU A 262 12.16 20.58 16.45
CA LEU A 262 11.74 19.22 16.10
C LEU A 262 11.29 19.15 14.64
N ARG A 263 10.48 20.13 14.19
CA ARG A 263 10.04 20.20 12.78
C ARG A 263 11.19 20.31 11.79
N SER A 264 12.29 20.98 12.16
CA SER A 264 13.46 21.13 11.27
C SER A 264 14.18 19.80 10.96
N HIS A 265 13.94 18.79 11.75
CA HIS A 265 14.46 17.43 11.54
C HIS A 265 13.54 16.56 10.68
N VAL A 266 12.29 16.97 10.46
CA VAL A 266 11.31 16.20 9.68
C VAL A 266 11.50 16.44 8.20
N ILE A 267 11.75 15.38 7.43
CA ILE A 267 11.88 15.39 5.98
C ILE A 267 10.50 15.38 5.32
N GLY A 268 9.59 14.53 5.80
CA GLY A 268 8.24 14.40 5.29
C GLY A 268 7.25 14.08 6.40
N ALA A 269 6.08 14.72 6.33
CA ALA A 269 4.97 14.56 7.26
C ALA A 269 3.65 14.52 6.48
N TRP A 270 3.02 13.35 6.41
CA TRP A 270 1.82 13.15 5.61
C TRP A 270 0.63 12.89 6.53
N ASP A 271 -0.28 13.89 6.60
CA ASP A 271 -1.55 13.77 7.31
C ASP A 271 -2.65 13.47 6.28
N PHE A 272 -3.09 12.24 6.22
CA PHE A 272 -3.98 11.76 5.16
C PHE A 272 -5.39 12.35 5.20
N HIS A 273 -5.79 12.97 6.33
CA HIS A 273 -7.04 13.73 6.43
C HIS A 273 -6.98 15.06 5.66
N ALA A 274 -5.78 15.53 5.30
CA ALA A 274 -5.65 16.77 4.53
C ALA A 274 -6.44 16.68 3.23
N ASN A 275 -7.38 17.61 3.02
CA ASN A 275 -8.24 17.71 1.84
C ASN A 275 -9.30 16.60 1.63
N ILE A 276 -9.49 15.63 2.56
CA ILE A 276 -10.53 14.59 2.37
C ILE A 276 -11.94 15.19 2.28
N THR A 277 -12.22 16.29 2.97
CA THR A 277 -13.51 16.99 2.91
C THR A 277 -13.75 17.70 1.58
N LYS A 278 -12.68 18.05 0.85
CA LYS A 278 -12.77 18.71 -0.46
C LYS A 278 -12.82 17.71 -1.60
N ASN A 279 -12.03 16.66 -1.52
CA ASN A 279 -11.97 15.63 -2.55
C ASN A 279 -11.42 14.32 -1.97
N ILE A 280 -12.33 13.46 -1.49
CA ILE A 280 -11.99 12.13 -0.96
C ILE A 280 -11.39 11.21 -2.03
N ALA A 281 -11.78 11.38 -3.30
CA ALA A 281 -11.28 10.58 -4.41
C ALA A 281 -9.91 11.03 -4.93
N SER A 282 -9.31 12.09 -4.36
CA SER A 282 -7.99 12.54 -4.78
C SER A 282 -6.94 11.46 -4.52
N THR A 283 -6.15 11.14 -5.53
CA THR A 283 -4.98 10.25 -5.41
C THR A 283 -3.73 10.98 -4.91
N TYR A 284 -3.82 12.28 -4.65
CA TYR A 284 -2.71 13.12 -4.22
C TYR A 284 -2.68 13.29 -2.70
N ILE A 285 -1.53 13.05 -2.09
CA ILE A 285 -1.28 13.18 -0.65
C ILE A 285 -0.28 14.28 -0.39
N ILE A 286 -0.67 15.22 0.47
CA ILE A 286 0.11 16.42 0.78
C ILE A 286 1.13 16.12 1.88
N ASP A 287 2.39 16.46 1.62
CA ASP A 287 3.41 16.64 2.64
C ASP A 287 3.21 17.99 3.35
N LYS A 288 3.10 17.98 4.66
CA LYS A 288 2.90 19.16 5.51
C LYS A 288 4.18 19.95 5.76
N THR A 289 5.34 19.40 5.41
CA THR A 289 6.61 20.10 5.55
C THR A 289 6.84 21.11 4.42
N SER A 290 7.82 21.98 4.60
CA SER A 290 8.26 22.90 3.54
C SER A 290 9.01 22.20 2.38
N ASN A 291 9.25 20.89 2.50
CA ASN A 291 9.91 20.12 1.43
C ASN A 291 8.98 19.77 0.29
N HIS A 292 7.64 19.77 0.53
CA HIS A 292 6.62 19.44 -0.46
C HIS A 292 6.85 18.08 -1.15
N LEU A 293 7.30 17.09 -0.37
CA LEU A 293 7.49 15.71 -0.81
C LEU A 293 6.12 15.00 -0.87
N ASN A 294 5.28 15.47 -1.77
CA ASN A 294 3.93 14.97 -1.91
C ASN A 294 3.91 13.56 -2.48
N GLY A 295 2.90 12.78 -2.10
CA GLY A 295 2.75 11.40 -2.51
C GLY A 295 1.54 11.18 -3.43
N PHE A 296 1.52 10.01 -4.07
CA PHE A 296 0.45 9.55 -4.94
C PHE A 296 -0.01 8.16 -4.50
N ILE A 297 -1.32 7.98 -4.49
CA ILE A 297 -1.96 6.70 -4.17
C ILE A 297 -2.05 5.86 -5.44
N ILE A 298 -1.74 4.58 -5.30
CA ILE A 298 -1.79 3.57 -6.36
C ILE A 298 -2.87 2.54 -5.99
N ASN A 299 -3.64 2.09 -6.98
CA ASN A 299 -4.68 1.07 -6.87
C ASN A 299 -5.80 1.37 -5.86
N LEU A 300 -6.10 2.67 -5.66
CA LEU A 300 -7.30 3.18 -4.98
C LEU A 300 -7.60 2.55 -3.59
N PRO A 301 -6.69 2.61 -2.61
CA PRO A 301 -7.01 2.19 -1.24
C PRO A 301 -8.14 3.02 -0.64
N CYS A 302 -8.79 2.49 0.40
CA CYS A 302 -9.88 3.19 1.07
C CYS A 302 -9.35 4.38 1.88
N ARG A 303 -9.74 5.61 1.50
CA ARG A 303 -9.45 6.85 2.22
C ARG A 303 -10.57 7.24 3.20
N GLY A 304 -10.25 8.18 4.09
CA GLY A 304 -11.24 8.67 5.07
C GLY A 304 -11.68 7.59 6.04
N MET A 305 -10.79 6.67 6.35
CA MET A 305 -11.02 5.62 7.34
C MET A 305 -10.75 6.14 8.74
N THR A 306 -11.45 5.59 9.72
CA THR A 306 -11.24 5.91 11.14
C THR A 306 -9.78 5.74 11.52
N GLY A 307 -9.19 6.82 12.07
CA GLY A 307 -7.81 6.86 12.54
C GLY A 307 -7.63 6.27 13.95
N TYR A 308 -6.39 6.30 14.44
CA TYR A 308 -6.05 5.82 15.79
C TYR A 308 -6.76 6.63 16.89
N ASN A 309 -7.13 7.87 16.59
CA ASN A 309 -7.74 8.85 17.51
C ASN A 309 -9.26 8.95 17.38
N TRP A 310 -9.90 8.05 16.62
CA TRP A 310 -11.35 8.06 16.47
C TRP A 310 -12.07 7.81 17.79
N THR A 311 -12.95 8.74 18.15
CA THR A 311 -13.69 8.72 19.44
C THR A 311 -15.02 8.00 19.38
N ALA A 312 -15.54 7.71 18.19
CA ALA A 312 -16.89 7.21 17.92
C ALA A 312 -18.04 8.22 18.19
N ASP A 313 -17.72 9.45 18.53
CA ASP A 313 -18.73 10.50 18.73
C ASP A 313 -19.28 11.03 17.42
N GLU A 314 -18.48 11.03 16.38
CA GLU A 314 -18.85 11.53 15.05
C GLU A 314 -18.64 10.43 13.98
N MET A 315 -19.68 10.14 13.21
CA MET A 315 -19.67 9.10 12.19
C MET A 315 -19.42 9.64 10.77
N VAL A 316 -19.29 10.96 10.62
CA VAL A 316 -19.13 11.60 9.32
C VAL A 316 -17.78 12.31 9.25
N PHE A 317 -16.92 11.86 8.35
CA PHE A 317 -15.55 12.41 8.22
C PHE A 317 -15.50 13.91 7.86
N HIS A 318 -16.56 14.48 7.31
CA HIS A 318 -16.64 15.91 7.03
C HIS A 318 -16.68 16.78 8.30
N HIS A 319 -17.20 16.24 9.41
CA HIS A 319 -17.36 17.00 10.65
C HIS A 319 -16.11 16.96 11.53
N LYS A 320 -15.37 15.84 11.50
CA LYS A 320 -14.12 15.64 12.24
C LYS A 320 -13.05 14.96 11.36
N PRO A 321 -12.58 15.61 10.30
CA PRO A 321 -11.67 14.97 9.35
C PRO A 321 -10.38 14.45 10.00
N GLU A 322 -9.91 15.04 11.09
CA GLU A 322 -8.72 14.64 11.83
C GLU A 322 -8.85 13.26 12.49
N GLU A 323 -10.07 12.80 12.76
CA GLU A 323 -10.34 11.46 13.28
C GLU A 323 -10.44 10.39 12.14
N TYR A 324 -10.46 10.85 10.88
CA TYR A 324 -10.57 10.03 9.67
C TYR A 324 -9.31 10.12 8.81
N GLY A 325 -8.17 10.23 9.47
CA GLY A 325 -6.86 10.39 8.84
C GLY A 325 -6.21 9.08 8.40
N ALA A 326 -6.87 7.94 8.52
CA ALA A 326 -6.29 6.68 8.06
C ALA A 326 -6.59 6.39 6.59
N ILE A 327 -5.64 5.73 5.93
CA ILE A 327 -5.85 5.04 4.66
C ILE A 327 -5.76 3.54 4.92
N HIS A 328 -6.74 2.77 4.44
CA HIS A 328 -6.74 1.32 4.49
C HIS A 328 -6.22 0.77 3.17
N PHE A 329 -5.08 0.12 3.23
CA PHE A 329 -4.40 -0.52 2.13
C PHE A 329 -4.71 -2.01 2.12
N HIS A 330 -4.88 -2.59 0.93
CA HIS A 330 -5.12 -4.01 0.74
C HIS A 330 -4.16 -4.54 -0.34
N ASP A 331 -3.78 -5.80 -0.22
CA ASP A 331 -2.86 -6.47 -1.14
C ASP A 331 -3.52 -6.96 -2.44
N ASP A 332 -4.83 -6.86 -2.52
CA ASP A 332 -5.66 -7.22 -3.67
C ASP A 332 -6.41 -6.04 -4.30
N ASP A 333 -6.21 -4.81 -3.80
CA ASP A 333 -6.76 -3.61 -4.44
C ASP A 333 -6.23 -3.48 -5.87
N ILE A 334 -7.11 -3.12 -6.81
CA ILE A 334 -6.77 -2.83 -8.19
C ILE A 334 -7.74 -1.79 -8.78
N ASP A 335 -7.21 -0.79 -9.47
CA ASP A 335 -7.98 0.21 -10.21
C ASP A 335 -8.16 -0.16 -11.68
N ASP A 336 -7.12 -0.67 -12.32
CA ASP A 336 -7.10 -1.06 -13.72
C ASP A 336 -6.05 -2.16 -13.93
N ALA A 337 -6.47 -3.27 -14.51
CA ALA A 337 -5.55 -4.37 -14.86
C ALA A 337 -4.52 -3.98 -15.93
N ARG A 338 -4.83 -2.93 -16.73
CA ARG A 338 -3.99 -2.39 -17.81
C ARG A 338 -3.59 -3.40 -18.86
N TRP A 339 -4.49 -4.32 -19.10
CA TRP A 339 -4.35 -5.31 -20.14
C TRP A 339 -4.59 -4.67 -21.52
N ASP A 340 -3.91 -5.15 -22.52
CA ASP A 340 -4.19 -4.83 -23.91
C ASP A 340 -5.57 -5.33 -24.31
N VAL A 341 -6.23 -4.59 -25.18
CA VAL A 341 -7.49 -5.04 -25.80
C VAL A 341 -7.21 -6.22 -26.72
N ASP A 342 -7.85 -7.35 -26.47
CA ASP A 342 -7.74 -8.54 -27.31
C ASP A 342 -8.72 -8.49 -28.47
N PHE A 343 -9.96 -8.11 -28.20
CA PHE A 343 -10.96 -7.91 -29.26
C PHE A 343 -12.04 -6.93 -28.83
N THR A 344 -12.71 -6.38 -29.81
CA THR A 344 -13.87 -5.48 -29.63
C THR A 344 -15.11 -6.09 -30.29
N TYR A 345 -16.26 -5.86 -29.69
CA TYR A 345 -17.55 -6.18 -30.27
C TYR A 345 -18.41 -4.93 -30.31
N LYS A 346 -18.79 -4.48 -31.51
CA LYS A 346 -19.75 -3.41 -31.68
C LYS A 346 -21.14 -4.01 -31.70
N VAL A 347 -21.94 -3.64 -30.69
CA VAL A 347 -23.31 -4.09 -30.59
C VAL A 347 -24.11 -3.55 -31.79
N PRO A 348 -24.73 -4.39 -32.64
CA PRO A 348 -25.52 -3.93 -33.78
C PRO A 348 -26.80 -3.19 -33.33
N ASP A 349 -27.18 -2.15 -34.06
CA ASP A 349 -28.37 -1.31 -33.75
C ASP A 349 -29.68 -2.11 -33.65
N LEU A 350 -29.79 -3.18 -34.44
CA LEU A 350 -31.00 -4.02 -34.54
C LEU A 350 -30.87 -5.35 -33.80
N ILE A 351 -29.93 -5.45 -32.85
CA ILE A 351 -29.80 -6.69 -32.07
C ILE A 351 -31.04 -6.93 -31.21
N ARG A 352 -31.54 -8.16 -31.19
CA ARG A 352 -32.72 -8.54 -30.40
C ARG A 352 -32.39 -8.38 -28.89
N SER A 353 -33.31 -7.85 -28.10
CA SER A 353 -33.17 -7.78 -26.65
C SER A 353 -32.87 -9.14 -26.03
N GLY A 354 -31.94 -9.18 -25.06
CA GLY A 354 -31.56 -10.42 -24.40
C GLY A 354 -30.25 -10.26 -23.60
N VAL A 355 -29.77 -11.37 -23.04
CA VAL A 355 -28.48 -11.47 -22.38
C VAL A 355 -27.49 -12.06 -23.37
N TYR A 356 -26.32 -11.43 -23.47
CA TYR A 356 -25.28 -11.83 -24.40
C TYR A 356 -23.96 -12.03 -23.62
N ALA A 357 -23.13 -12.92 -24.12
CA ALA A 357 -21.81 -13.18 -23.56
C ALA A 357 -20.77 -13.40 -24.66
N ALA A 358 -19.52 -13.09 -24.38
CA ALA A 358 -18.38 -13.61 -25.14
C ALA A 358 -17.99 -14.95 -24.51
N ARG A 359 -18.17 -16.03 -25.26
CA ARG A 359 -17.74 -17.38 -24.87
C ARG A 359 -16.33 -17.58 -25.37
N LEU A 360 -15.43 -17.93 -24.46
CA LEU A 360 -14.03 -18.27 -24.74
C LEU A 360 -13.84 -19.76 -24.56
N ARG A 361 -13.11 -20.41 -25.47
CA ARG A 361 -12.83 -21.84 -25.45
C ARG A 361 -11.38 -22.13 -25.78
#